data_b18e363618d80eb5dfd08687aa82458d
#
_entry.id   b18e363618d80eb5dfd08687aa82458d
#
_cell.length_a   1.000
_cell.length_b   1.000
_cell.length_c   1.000
_cell.angle_alpha   90.00
_cell.angle_beta   90.00
_cell.angle_gamma   90.00
#
_symmetry.space_group_name_H-M   'P 1'
#
loop_
_entity.id
_entity.type
_entity.pdbx_description
1 polymer ?
#
loop_
_entity_poly.entity_id
_entity_poly.type
_entity_poly.pdbx_seq_one_letter_code
_entity_poly.pdbx_strand_id
1 'polypeptide(L)'
;ASESLSSVTVDGKVKKACKLGPIPEEIQLVKTIFSVFMETGSLSKTDQYLLEHRCVTKRGKQFTRFAIRGILTNPVYMIADDTAYQYLKENNVDLFAERAEFDGEHGIMAYNRTLQRPGKANQIRPMEEWIVAVGKHPGIIAGGDWVRVQAMLDVNKSKSYRRPRSNVAPLSHCSSSNST
;
A
#
# COMPACT_ATOMS: atom_id res chain seq x y z
N ALA A 1 -15.01 -5.37 -5.44
CA ALA A 1 -15.79 -4.88 -6.60
C ALA A 1 -16.49 -3.57 -6.25
N SER A 2 -16.76 -2.73 -7.22
CA SER A 2 -17.57 -1.54 -7.02
C SER A 2 -18.96 -1.78 -7.64
N GLU A 3 -20.02 -1.66 -6.83
CA GLU A 3 -21.39 -1.69 -7.29
C GLU A 3 -21.87 -0.26 -7.53
N SER A 4 -22.52 -0.01 -8.68
CA SER A 4 -23.10 1.31 -8.96
C SER A 4 -24.43 1.46 -8.23
N LEU A 5 -24.51 2.43 -7.32
CA LEU A 5 -25.71 2.70 -6.52
C LEU A 5 -26.68 3.70 -7.17
N SER A 6 -26.15 4.70 -7.82
CA SER A 6 -26.93 5.78 -8.45
C SER A 6 -26.09 6.55 -9.45
N SER A 7 -26.75 7.22 -10.39
CA SER A 7 -26.08 8.19 -11.25
C SER A 7 -26.46 9.60 -10.83
N VAL A 8 -25.44 10.45 -10.60
CA VAL A 8 -25.63 11.87 -10.28
C VAL A 8 -25.02 12.68 -11.40
N THR A 9 -25.76 13.66 -11.89
CA THR A 9 -25.26 14.59 -12.92
C THR A 9 -24.56 15.77 -12.22
N VAL A 10 -23.26 15.89 -12.41
CA VAL A 10 -22.46 17.01 -11.91
C VAL A 10 -21.77 17.66 -13.10
N ASP A 11 -21.95 18.96 -13.27
CA ASP A 11 -21.38 19.74 -14.40
C ASP A 11 -21.71 19.16 -15.78
N GLY A 12 -22.96 18.69 -15.99
CA GLY A 12 -23.41 18.09 -17.24
C GLY A 12 -22.84 16.70 -17.56
N LYS A 13 -22.04 16.12 -16.67
CA LYS A 13 -21.50 14.76 -16.79
C LYS A 13 -22.17 13.81 -15.81
N VAL A 14 -22.62 12.67 -16.31
CA VAL A 14 -23.19 11.61 -15.47
C VAL A 14 -22.05 10.91 -14.72
N LYS A 15 -21.98 11.12 -13.40
CA LYS A 15 -21.09 10.41 -12.50
C LYS A 15 -21.85 9.30 -11.80
N LYS A 16 -21.31 8.09 -11.81
CA LYS A 16 -21.89 6.95 -11.10
C LYS A 16 -21.34 6.92 -9.68
N ALA A 17 -22.22 6.97 -8.69
CA ALA A 17 -21.85 6.67 -7.31
C ALA A 17 -21.66 5.15 -7.18
N CYS A 18 -20.48 4.73 -6.68
CA CYS A 18 -20.16 3.31 -6.53
C CYS A 18 -19.94 2.99 -5.05
N LYS A 19 -20.47 1.84 -4.62
CA LYS A 19 -20.17 1.26 -3.32
C LYS A 19 -19.09 0.20 -3.48
N LEU A 20 -18.15 0.14 -2.54
CA LEU A 20 -17.18 -0.96 -2.48
C LEU A 20 -17.88 -2.19 -1.90
N GLY A 21 -17.93 -3.25 -2.71
CA GLY A 21 -18.46 -4.55 -2.28
C GLY A 21 -17.33 -5.54 -1.99
N PRO A 22 -17.46 -6.38 -0.95
CA PRO A 22 -16.47 -7.39 -0.63
C PRO A 22 -16.50 -8.52 -1.67
N ILE A 23 -15.31 -8.98 -2.10
CA ILE A 23 -15.13 -10.22 -2.87
C ILE A 23 -14.34 -11.16 -1.96
N PRO A 24 -14.91 -12.28 -1.50
CA PRO A 24 -14.29 -13.14 -0.49
C PRO A 24 -12.88 -13.62 -0.87
N GLU A 25 -12.66 -13.98 -2.13
CA GLU A 25 -11.35 -14.44 -2.64
C GLU A 25 -10.30 -13.32 -2.60
N GLU A 26 -10.68 -12.10 -3.00
CA GLU A 26 -9.77 -10.94 -2.96
C GLU A 26 -9.46 -10.55 -1.51
N ILE A 27 -10.44 -10.65 -0.60
CA ILE A 27 -10.26 -10.39 0.84
C ILE A 27 -9.27 -11.39 1.42
N GLN A 28 -9.44 -12.68 1.14
CA GLN A 28 -8.55 -13.71 1.64
C GLN A 28 -7.11 -13.49 1.14
N LEU A 29 -6.95 -13.13 -0.11
CA LEU A 29 -5.65 -12.80 -0.69
C LEU A 29 -4.99 -11.59 0.02
N VAL A 30 -5.76 -10.53 0.30
CA VAL A 30 -5.26 -9.36 1.06
C VAL A 30 -4.80 -9.79 2.45
N LYS A 31 -5.62 -10.57 3.19
CA LYS A 31 -5.23 -11.09 4.51
C LYS A 31 -3.94 -11.92 4.45
N THR A 32 -3.80 -12.78 3.45
CA THR A 32 -2.58 -13.57 3.22
C THR A 32 -1.37 -12.67 2.99
N ILE A 33 -1.49 -11.63 2.16
CA ILE A 33 -0.39 -10.68 1.89
C ILE A 33 0.05 -9.97 3.18
N PHE A 34 -0.89 -9.53 4.01
CA PHE A 34 -0.58 -8.88 5.29
C PHE A 34 0.07 -9.86 6.26
N SER A 35 -0.46 -11.07 6.43
CA SER A 35 0.08 -12.10 7.32
C SER A 35 1.52 -12.46 6.95
N VAL A 36 1.76 -12.83 5.69
CA VAL A 36 3.11 -13.20 5.21
C VAL A 36 4.10 -12.04 5.32
N PHE A 37 3.65 -10.80 5.09
CA PHE A 37 4.54 -9.65 5.26
C PHE A 37 4.85 -9.39 6.73
N MET A 38 3.89 -9.51 7.64
CA MET A 38 4.12 -9.37 9.09
C MET A 38 5.08 -10.43 9.65
N GLU A 39 5.01 -11.66 9.14
CA GLU A 39 5.91 -12.74 9.52
C GLU A 39 7.33 -12.55 8.98
N THR A 40 7.44 -12.19 7.72
CA THR A 40 8.75 -12.15 7.03
C THR A 40 9.45 -10.81 7.09
N GLY A 41 8.71 -9.72 7.26
CA GLY A 41 9.20 -8.33 7.20
C GLY A 41 9.77 -7.94 5.83
N SER A 42 9.54 -8.72 4.77
CA SER A 42 10.22 -8.56 3.49
C SER A 42 9.28 -8.66 2.30
N LEU A 43 9.23 -7.59 1.50
CA LEU A 43 8.47 -7.59 0.24
C LEU A 43 8.92 -8.68 -0.74
N SER A 44 10.23 -9.00 -0.76
CA SER A 44 10.77 -10.03 -1.65
C SER A 44 10.34 -11.44 -1.22
N LYS A 45 10.32 -11.71 0.09
CA LYS A 45 9.83 -12.99 0.61
C LYS A 45 8.32 -13.13 0.42
N THR A 46 7.57 -12.04 0.60
CA THR A 46 6.13 -12.04 0.32
C THR A 46 5.85 -12.30 -1.16
N ASP A 47 6.61 -11.68 -2.06
CA ASP A 47 6.51 -11.90 -3.51
C ASP A 47 6.80 -13.37 -3.87
N GLN A 48 7.88 -13.92 -3.31
CA GLN A 48 8.24 -15.33 -3.49
C GLN A 48 7.13 -16.27 -2.99
N TYR A 49 6.59 -16.04 -1.81
CA TYR A 49 5.48 -16.81 -1.25
C TYR A 49 4.27 -16.82 -2.19
N LEU A 50 3.86 -15.65 -2.69
CA LEU A 50 2.73 -15.54 -3.61
C LEU A 50 2.97 -16.25 -4.93
N LEU A 51 4.22 -16.25 -5.42
CA LEU A 51 4.62 -16.99 -6.62
C LEU A 51 4.52 -18.50 -6.41
N GLU A 52 5.06 -19.03 -5.31
CA GLU A 52 5.05 -20.43 -4.95
C GLU A 52 3.61 -20.97 -4.80
N HIS A 53 2.73 -20.16 -4.23
CA HIS A 53 1.30 -20.50 -4.04
C HIS A 53 0.42 -20.13 -5.24
N ARG A 54 1.04 -19.74 -6.38
CA ARG A 54 0.35 -19.39 -7.63
C ARG A 54 -0.74 -18.30 -7.45
N CYS A 55 -0.56 -17.41 -6.48
CA CYS A 55 -1.44 -16.29 -6.29
C CYS A 55 -1.25 -15.29 -7.43
N VAL A 56 -2.34 -14.94 -8.10
CA VAL A 56 -2.33 -14.03 -9.24
C VAL A 56 -3.24 -12.82 -8.98
N THR A 57 -2.96 -11.73 -9.66
CA THR A 57 -3.80 -10.53 -9.65
C THR A 57 -5.12 -10.81 -10.39
N LYS A 58 -6.12 -9.95 -10.22
CA LYS A 58 -7.40 -9.99 -10.97
C LYS A 58 -7.25 -10.11 -12.49
N ARG A 59 -6.11 -9.70 -13.04
CA ARG A 59 -5.79 -9.81 -14.48
C ARG A 59 -4.98 -11.07 -14.82
N GLY A 60 -4.86 -12.03 -13.90
CA GLY A 60 -4.09 -13.26 -14.11
C GLY A 60 -2.58 -13.07 -14.14
N LYS A 61 -2.06 -11.90 -13.74
CA LYS A 61 -0.62 -11.62 -13.72
C LYS A 61 -0.03 -11.89 -12.34
N GLN A 62 1.26 -12.20 -12.28
CA GLN A 62 1.99 -12.30 -11.03
C GLN A 62 2.03 -10.95 -10.30
N PHE A 63 2.08 -11.01 -8.98
CA PHE A 63 2.30 -9.84 -8.16
C PHE A 63 3.72 -9.32 -8.35
N THR A 64 3.88 -8.03 -8.24
CA THR A 64 5.19 -7.37 -8.16
C THR A 64 5.35 -6.77 -6.78
N ARG A 65 6.58 -6.61 -6.30
CA ARG A 65 6.86 -5.93 -5.02
C ARG A 65 6.22 -4.55 -4.92
N PHE A 66 6.11 -3.85 -6.05
CA PHE A 66 5.42 -2.56 -6.11
C PHE A 66 3.90 -2.71 -5.87
N ALA A 67 3.27 -3.71 -6.49
CA ALA A 67 1.84 -4.00 -6.29
C ALA A 67 1.56 -4.46 -4.84
N ILE A 68 2.40 -5.34 -4.29
CA ILE A 68 2.31 -5.79 -2.89
C ILE A 68 2.41 -4.58 -1.94
N ARG A 69 3.41 -3.71 -2.14
CA ARG A 69 3.54 -2.49 -1.35
C ARG A 69 2.30 -1.60 -1.48
N GLY A 70 1.74 -1.46 -2.69
CA GLY A 70 0.52 -0.70 -2.93
C GLY A 70 -0.69 -1.22 -2.15
N ILE A 71 -0.80 -2.54 -1.97
CA ILE A 71 -1.84 -3.18 -1.15
C ILE A 71 -1.57 -2.89 0.34
N LEU A 72 -0.36 -3.13 0.82
CA LEU A 72 0.03 -2.95 2.22
C LEU A 72 -0.10 -1.50 2.71
N THR A 73 0.08 -0.52 1.83
CA THR A 73 -0.06 0.91 2.16
C THR A 73 -1.46 1.48 1.90
N ASN A 74 -2.41 0.66 1.46
CA ASN A 74 -3.74 1.15 1.14
C ASN A 74 -4.65 1.13 2.39
N PRO A 75 -5.06 2.30 2.93
CA PRO A 75 -5.89 2.36 4.12
C PRO A 75 -7.31 1.82 3.92
N VAL A 76 -7.76 1.59 2.70
CA VAL A 76 -9.07 1.00 2.42
C VAL A 76 -9.28 -0.37 3.07
N TYR A 77 -8.20 -1.07 3.38
CA TYR A 77 -8.24 -2.37 4.05
C TYR A 77 -8.23 -2.26 5.57
N MET A 78 -7.88 -1.11 6.11
CA MET A 78 -7.78 -0.87 7.55
C MET A 78 -9.18 -0.76 8.18
N ILE A 79 -9.38 -1.42 9.29
CA ILE A 79 -10.56 -1.26 10.14
C ILE A 79 -10.48 0.11 10.83
N ALA A 80 -11.58 0.83 10.84
CA ALA A 80 -11.71 2.10 11.55
C ALA A 80 -11.91 1.81 13.06
N ASP A 81 -10.82 1.50 13.75
CA ASP A 81 -10.77 1.30 15.19
C ASP A 81 -10.05 2.48 15.90
N ASP A 82 -10.00 2.46 17.23
CA ASP A 82 -9.33 3.49 18.03
C ASP A 82 -7.84 3.64 17.67
N THR A 83 -7.16 2.55 17.34
CA THR A 83 -5.74 2.58 16.95
C THR A 83 -5.56 3.31 15.61
N ALA A 84 -6.44 3.04 14.66
CA ALA A 84 -6.48 3.72 13.37
C ALA A 84 -6.73 5.23 13.55
N TYR A 85 -7.69 5.60 14.42
CA TYR A 85 -7.99 7.00 14.72
C TYR A 85 -6.76 7.73 15.28
N GLN A 86 -6.12 7.15 16.30
CA GLN A 86 -4.94 7.74 16.94
C GLN A 86 -3.79 7.90 15.94
N TYR A 87 -3.50 6.86 15.16
CA TYR A 87 -2.45 6.90 14.16
C TYR A 87 -2.67 7.99 13.10
N LEU A 88 -3.89 8.11 12.58
CA LEU A 88 -4.22 9.13 11.59
C LEU A 88 -4.11 10.55 12.17
N LYS A 89 -4.52 10.73 13.42
CA LYS A 89 -4.41 12.00 14.14
C LYS A 89 -2.94 12.40 14.40
N GLU A 90 -2.09 11.46 14.81
CA GLU A 90 -0.66 11.68 15.02
C GLU A 90 0.07 12.07 13.74
N ASN A 91 -0.41 11.58 12.59
CA ASN A 91 0.13 11.93 11.27
C ASN A 91 -0.52 13.18 10.65
N ASN A 92 -1.27 13.97 11.42
CA ASN A 92 -1.93 15.21 10.99
C ASN A 92 -2.80 15.04 9.73
N VAL A 93 -3.45 13.88 9.60
CA VAL A 93 -4.39 13.61 8.51
C VAL A 93 -5.65 14.44 8.70
N ASP A 94 -6.20 14.98 7.61
CA ASP A 94 -7.50 15.68 7.65
C ASP A 94 -8.63 14.64 7.80
N LEU A 95 -9.16 14.52 9.03
CA LEU A 95 -10.22 13.58 9.39
C LEU A 95 -11.58 14.19 9.19
N PHE A 96 -12.30 13.73 8.18
CA PHE A 96 -13.69 14.09 7.88
C PHE A 96 -14.68 13.12 8.54
N ALA A 97 -14.30 12.54 9.69
CA ALA A 97 -15.11 11.62 10.49
C ALA A 97 -14.86 11.89 11.96
N GLU A 98 -15.92 11.83 12.75
CA GLU A 98 -15.81 11.96 14.19
C GLU A 98 -15.26 10.64 14.81
N ARG A 99 -14.67 10.74 16.00
CA ARG A 99 -14.15 9.55 16.70
C ARG A 99 -15.22 8.47 16.91
N ALA A 100 -16.48 8.85 17.10
CA ALA A 100 -17.59 7.93 17.29
C ALA A 100 -17.88 7.06 16.04
N GLU A 101 -17.44 7.49 14.87
CA GLU A 101 -17.61 6.74 13.63
C GLU A 101 -16.55 5.62 13.47
N PHE A 102 -15.50 5.65 14.29
CA PHE A 102 -14.49 4.59 14.33
C PHE A 102 -15.00 3.41 15.18
N ASP A 103 -15.93 2.65 14.60
CA ASP A 103 -16.73 1.62 15.25
C ASP A 103 -16.06 0.24 15.36
N GLY A 104 -14.90 0.06 14.75
CA GLY A 104 -14.19 -1.22 14.71
C GLY A 104 -14.72 -2.23 13.67
N GLU A 105 -15.67 -1.85 12.83
CA GLU A 105 -16.26 -2.73 11.80
C GLU A 105 -16.03 -2.22 10.38
N HIS A 106 -16.22 -0.92 10.19
CA HIS A 106 -16.10 -0.30 8.87
C HIS A 106 -14.66 -0.03 8.47
N GLY A 107 -14.44 0.03 7.17
CA GLY A 107 -13.12 0.34 6.60
C GLY A 107 -12.94 1.84 6.36
N ILE A 108 -11.70 2.23 6.10
CA ILE A 108 -11.31 3.62 5.90
C ILE A 108 -11.30 3.98 4.43
N MET A 109 -11.84 5.13 4.10
CA MET A 109 -11.74 5.77 2.79
C MET A 109 -10.78 6.94 2.86
N ALA A 110 -9.73 6.90 2.05
CA ALA A 110 -8.76 7.98 1.96
C ALA A 110 -8.76 8.60 0.56
N TYR A 111 -8.95 9.90 0.52
CA TYR A 111 -8.95 10.73 -0.67
C TYR A 111 -7.65 11.54 -0.75
N ASN A 112 -7.41 12.18 -1.89
CA ASN A 112 -6.23 13.02 -2.14
C ASN A 112 -4.88 12.32 -1.92
N ARG A 113 -4.84 10.99 -1.98
CA ARG A 113 -3.63 10.18 -1.74
C ARG A 113 -2.59 10.27 -2.85
N THR A 114 -3.00 10.62 -4.05
CA THR A 114 -2.15 10.52 -5.23
C THR A 114 -2.12 11.83 -5.98
N LEU A 115 -0.91 12.30 -6.26
CA LEU A 115 -0.67 13.43 -7.14
C LEU A 115 -0.50 12.91 -8.56
N GLN A 116 -1.45 13.28 -9.43
CA GLN A 116 -1.41 12.97 -10.86
C GLN A 116 -0.87 14.18 -11.62
N ARG A 117 0.20 13.99 -12.39
CA ARG A 117 0.76 15.03 -13.27
C ARG A 117 0.80 14.48 -14.69
N PRO A 118 0.36 15.24 -15.71
CA PRO A 118 0.47 14.82 -17.10
C PRO A 118 1.91 14.44 -17.47
N GLY A 119 2.09 13.28 -18.09
CA GLY A 119 3.42 12.80 -18.54
C GLY A 119 4.38 12.35 -17.43
N LYS A 120 3.94 12.27 -16.17
CA LYS A 120 4.75 11.78 -15.04
C LYS A 120 4.06 10.61 -14.32
N ALA A 121 4.85 9.76 -13.69
CA ALA A 121 4.33 8.71 -12.83
C ALA A 121 3.57 9.31 -11.64
N ASN A 122 2.48 8.65 -11.24
CA ASN A 122 1.71 9.04 -10.06
C ASN A 122 2.58 8.96 -8.81
N GLN A 123 2.54 10.02 -8.01
CA GLN A 123 3.26 10.10 -6.73
C GLN A 123 2.26 10.01 -5.58
N ILE A 124 2.62 9.25 -4.54
CA ILE A 124 1.85 9.23 -3.31
C ILE A 124 2.14 10.53 -2.56
N ARG A 125 1.07 11.22 -2.15
CA ARG A 125 1.16 12.43 -1.33
C ARG A 125 1.53 12.10 0.11
N PRO A 126 2.16 13.03 0.84
CA PRO A 126 2.31 12.93 2.29
C PRO A 126 0.97 12.69 2.98
N MET A 127 0.97 12.00 4.12
CA MET A 127 -0.27 11.67 4.82
C MET A 127 -1.02 12.90 5.33
N GLU A 128 -0.31 13.98 5.63
CA GLU A 128 -0.87 15.29 6.04
C GLU A 128 -1.82 15.91 4.99
N GLU A 129 -1.65 15.53 3.72
CA GLU A 129 -2.52 16.00 2.64
C GLU A 129 -3.70 15.06 2.37
N TRP A 130 -3.79 13.93 3.07
CA TRP A 130 -4.88 12.99 2.88
C TRP A 130 -6.14 13.48 3.56
N ILE A 131 -7.28 13.24 2.92
CA ILE A 131 -8.60 13.45 3.50
C ILE A 131 -9.17 12.08 3.78
N VAL A 132 -9.50 11.79 5.04
CA VAL A 132 -9.93 10.47 5.48
C VAL A 132 -11.33 10.53 6.06
N ALA A 133 -12.17 9.57 5.67
CA ALA A 133 -13.50 9.35 6.20
C ALA A 133 -13.70 7.85 6.49
N VAL A 134 -14.62 7.52 7.37
CA VAL A 134 -15.06 6.14 7.55
C VAL A 134 -15.98 5.75 6.40
N GLY A 135 -15.68 4.63 5.76
CA GLY A 135 -16.43 4.11 4.62
C GLY A 135 -17.61 3.24 5.07
N LYS A 136 -18.48 2.88 4.12
CA LYS A 136 -19.60 1.92 4.35
C LYS A 136 -19.23 0.48 4.00
N HIS A 137 -17.98 0.21 3.68
CA HIS A 137 -17.47 -1.12 3.40
C HIS A 137 -16.87 -1.73 4.67
N PRO A 138 -16.89 -3.05 4.84
CA PRO A 138 -16.26 -3.68 6.00
C PRO A 138 -14.75 -3.51 5.94
N GLY A 139 -14.13 -3.22 7.07
CA GLY A 139 -12.69 -3.27 7.23
C GLY A 139 -12.18 -4.73 7.18
N ILE A 140 -10.91 -4.92 6.85
CA ILE A 140 -10.34 -6.26 6.63
C ILE A 140 -9.21 -6.55 7.60
N ILE A 141 -8.39 -5.55 7.89
CA ILE A 141 -7.16 -5.63 8.68
C ILE A 141 -7.32 -4.73 9.90
N ALA A 142 -7.04 -5.24 11.08
CA ALA A 142 -7.08 -4.45 12.31
C ALA A 142 -6.16 -3.23 12.21
N GLY A 143 -6.57 -2.09 12.77
CA GLY A 143 -5.80 -0.84 12.70
C GLY A 143 -4.40 -1.02 13.23
N GLY A 144 -4.22 -1.75 14.35
CA GLY A 144 -2.92 -2.04 14.93
C GLY A 144 -1.99 -2.82 14.00
N ASP A 145 -2.51 -3.83 13.29
CA ASP A 145 -1.73 -4.63 12.33
C ASP A 145 -1.34 -3.78 11.11
N TRP A 146 -2.26 -2.96 10.62
CA TRP A 146 -1.98 -2.06 9.51
C TRP A 146 -0.89 -1.05 9.88
N VAL A 147 -0.98 -0.41 11.05
CA VAL A 147 0.03 0.52 11.57
C VAL A 147 1.39 -0.16 11.73
N ARG A 148 1.42 -1.38 12.29
CA ARG A 148 2.64 -2.18 12.41
C ARG A 148 3.29 -2.42 11.04
N VAL A 149 2.50 -2.75 10.04
CA VAL A 149 2.99 -2.93 8.66
C VAL A 149 3.60 -1.64 8.10
N GLN A 150 3.02 -0.46 8.36
CA GLN A 150 3.62 0.81 7.92
C GLN A 150 4.99 1.03 8.56
N ALA A 151 5.13 0.81 9.87
CA ALA A 151 6.41 0.91 10.57
C ALA A 151 7.46 -0.04 9.99
N MET A 152 7.09 -1.29 9.67
CA MET A 152 7.98 -2.26 9.04
C MET A 152 8.40 -1.83 7.63
N LEU A 153 7.51 -1.23 6.85
CA LEU A 153 7.81 -0.71 5.51
C LEU A 153 8.78 0.47 5.57
N ASP A 154 8.68 1.34 6.57
CA ASP A 154 9.58 2.48 6.75
C ASP A 154 10.98 2.03 7.19
N VAL A 155 11.08 1.03 8.08
CA VAL A 155 12.36 0.39 8.41
C VAL A 155 13.02 -0.21 7.16
N ASN A 156 12.24 -0.84 6.29
CA ASN A 156 12.75 -1.39 5.03
C ASN A 156 13.23 -0.31 4.06
N LYS A 157 12.55 0.83 4.02
CA LYS A 157 12.95 2.00 3.22
C LYS A 157 14.30 2.54 3.68
N SER A 158 14.51 2.69 4.99
CA SER A 158 15.78 3.16 5.56
C SER A 158 16.93 2.20 5.29
N LYS A 159 16.70 0.88 5.30
CA LYS A 159 17.71 -0.13 4.96
C LYS A 159 18.06 -0.14 3.47
N SER A 160 17.12 0.22 2.60
CA SER A 160 17.31 0.30 1.15
C SER A 160 18.21 1.47 0.72
N TYR A 161 18.40 2.48 1.58
CA TYR A 161 19.29 3.62 1.32
C TYR A 161 20.76 3.23 1.52
N ARG A 162 21.22 2.18 0.82
CA ARG A 162 22.52 1.60 1.08
C ARG A 162 23.48 1.61 -0.06
N ARG A 163 24.67 2.09 0.31
CA ARG A 163 26.01 2.02 -0.29
C ARG A 163 26.07 2.50 -1.72
N PRO A 164 26.78 3.61 -1.98
CA PRO A 164 27.36 3.80 -3.28
C PRO A 164 28.14 2.52 -3.59
N ARG A 165 27.82 1.87 -4.70
CA ARG A 165 28.66 0.83 -5.24
C ARG A 165 30.02 1.48 -5.44
N SER A 166 31.03 1.04 -4.72
CA SER A 166 32.40 1.49 -4.95
C SER A 166 32.75 1.08 -6.38
N ASN A 167 32.84 2.04 -7.27
CA ASN A 167 33.36 1.85 -8.62
C ASN A 167 34.88 1.70 -8.61
N VAL A 168 35.46 1.13 -7.57
CA VAL A 168 36.87 0.74 -7.55
C VAL A 168 36.92 -0.65 -8.16
N ALA A 169 36.98 -0.72 -9.49
CA ALA A 169 37.52 -1.88 -10.16
C ALA A 169 39.00 -1.97 -9.80
N PRO A 170 39.46 -3.10 -9.22
CA PRO A 170 40.90 -3.30 -9.07
C PRO A 170 41.52 -3.36 -10.48
N LEU A 171 42.26 -2.37 -10.84
CA LEU A 171 43.15 -2.43 -12.02
C LEU A 171 44.17 -3.52 -11.72
N SER A 172 43.96 -4.70 -12.29
CA SER A 172 44.97 -5.73 -12.35
C SER A 172 46.10 -5.21 -13.24
N HIS A 173 47.19 -4.84 -12.58
CA HIS A 173 48.43 -4.48 -13.20
C HIS A 173 49.01 -5.71 -13.90
N CYS A 174 48.84 -5.77 -15.22
CA CYS A 174 49.49 -6.78 -16.03
C CYS A 174 50.91 -6.23 -16.29
N SER A 175 51.86 -6.64 -15.47
CA SER A 175 53.29 -6.41 -15.71
C SER A 175 53.76 -7.45 -16.72
N SER A 176 53.91 -7.03 -17.97
CA SER A 176 54.67 -7.74 -18.99
C SER A 176 56.18 -7.60 -18.69
N SER A 177 56.78 -8.66 -18.16
CA SER A 177 58.23 -8.80 -18.12
C SER A 177 58.69 -9.31 -19.47
N ASN A 178 59.25 -8.40 -20.28
CA ASN A 178 60.15 -8.76 -21.37
C ASN A 178 61.49 -9.19 -20.77
N SER A 179 61.90 -10.41 -21.05
CA SER A 179 63.30 -10.84 -20.89
C SER A 179 63.83 -11.17 -22.27
N THR A 180 64.90 -10.56 -22.58
CA THR A 180 65.88 -10.74 -23.63
C THR A 180 66.37 -12.16 -23.75
#